data_bf849715e06675968152cd1d29b50986
#
_entry.id   bf849715e06675968152cd1d29b50986
#
_cell.length_a   1.000
_cell.length_b   1.000
_cell.length_c   1.000
_cell.angle_alpha   90.00
_cell.angle_beta   90.00
_cell.angle_gamma   90.00
#
_symmetry.space_group_name_H-M   'P 1'
#
loop_
_entity.id
_entity.type
_entity.pdbx_description
1 polymer ?
#
loop_
_entity_poly.entity_id
_entity_poly.type
_entity_poly.pdbx_seq_one_letter_code
_entity_poly.pdbx_strand_id
1 'polypeptide(L)'
;MLSANDLALDYRSGGSVAHAVDTVSLAVERGSFVGLIGPSGSGKSSLMYLLSGLKRPNRGAVSFEDRDYASLSGAGLMRLRRHRFGFVFQQHFLVNYLSAVENVMVGAVKRNHDTAAYAQELLRRVGLGDKLQKRPYQLSIGERQRVAVARALVHRPAVVFADEPTASLDQATGHEVVNLLADYRRSGGGSLLVVTHDPAMLTGADRVLQMRDGRIAA
;
A
#
# COMPACT_ATOMS: atom_id res chain seq x y z
N MET A 1 11.60 -11.53 3.46
CA MET A 1 10.42 -11.21 4.28
C MET A 1 9.11 -11.42 3.52
N LEU A 2 8.89 -10.77 2.40
CA LEU A 2 7.77 -11.05 1.48
C LEU A 2 8.37 -11.57 0.17
N SER A 3 7.96 -12.74 -0.30
CA SER A 3 8.45 -13.32 -1.54
C SER A 3 7.32 -13.85 -2.42
N ALA A 4 7.56 -13.82 -3.69
CA ALA A 4 6.69 -14.30 -4.74
C ALA A 4 7.49 -15.16 -5.73
N ASN A 5 6.95 -16.31 -6.08
CA ASN A 5 7.57 -17.24 -7.01
C ASN A 5 6.58 -17.59 -8.12
N ASP A 6 6.97 -17.31 -9.36
CA ASP A 6 6.29 -17.68 -10.61
C ASP A 6 4.79 -17.30 -10.64
N LEU A 7 4.47 -16.09 -10.12
CA LEU A 7 3.09 -15.63 -10.04
C LEU A 7 2.47 -15.42 -11.41
N ALA A 8 1.26 -15.93 -11.59
CA ALA A 8 0.41 -15.62 -12.72
C ALA A 8 -1.01 -15.26 -12.26
N LEU A 9 -1.61 -14.28 -12.93
CA LEU A 9 -2.99 -13.86 -12.72
C LEU A 9 -3.66 -13.53 -14.04
N ASP A 10 -4.77 -14.21 -14.30
CA ASP A 10 -5.60 -14.03 -15.47
C ASP A 10 -6.95 -13.43 -15.06
N TYR A 11 -7.43 -12.48 -15.85
CA TYR A 11 -8.81 -12.03 -15.81
C TYR A 11 -9.56 -12.58 -17.02
N ARG A 12 -10.73 -13.14 -16.78
CA ARG A 12 -11.62 -13.68 -17.82
C ARG A 12 -12.86 -12.79 -17.94
N SER A 13 -13.10 -12.28 -19.14
CA SER A 13 -14.28 -11.47 -19.43
C SER A 13 -14.75 -11.74 -20.86
N GLY A 14 -16.04 -12.07 -21.06
CA GLY A 14 -16.65 -12.22 -22.37
C GLY A 14 -15.95 -13.21 -23.32
N GLY A 15 -15.33 -14.29 -22.80
CA GLY A 15 -14.59 -15.28 -23.61
C GLY A 15 -13.13 -14.91 -23.90
N SER A 16 -12.68 -13.72 -23.54
CA SER A 16 -11.28 -13.31 -23.62
C SER A 16 -10.54 -13.54 -22.29
N VAL A 17 -9.23 -13.81 -22.38
CA VAL A 17 -8.33 -13.94 -21.23
C VAL A 17 -7.29 -12.84 -21.32
N ALA A 18 -7.21 -12.02 -20.27
CA ALA A 18 -6.17 -11.01 -20.12
C ALA A 18 -5.16 -11.48 -19.07
N HIS A 19 -3.91 -11.69 -19.47
CA HIS A 19 -2.82 -12.06 -18.56
C HIS A 19 -2.31 -10.82 -17.85
N ALA A 20 -2.84 -10.54 -16.64
CA ALA A 20 -2.47 -9.35 -15.88
C ALA A 20 -1.11 -9.49 -15.17
N VAL A 21 -0.73 -10.71 -14.78
CA VAL A 21 0.60 -11.05 -14.25
C VAL A 21 1.01 -12.37 -14.90
N ASP A 22 2.23 -12.42 -15.44
CA ASP A 22 2.73 -13.59 -16.14
C ASP A 22 4.14 -13.94 -15.69
N THR A 23 4.23 -15.00 -14.89
CA THR A 23 5.48 -15.62 -14.41
C THR A 23 6.40 -14.60 -13.69
N VAL A 24 5.86 -13.88 -12.71
CA VAL A 24 6.61 -12.88 -11.96
C VAL A 24 7.15 -13.48 -10.66
N SER A 25 8.47 -13.36 -10.46
CA SER A 25 9.14 -13.69 -9.20
C SER A 25 9.84 -12.45 -8.65
N LEU A 26 9.65 -12.16 -7.36
CA LEU A 26 10.32 -11.05 -6.68
C LEU A 26 10.36 -11.26 -5.17
N ALA A 27 11.25 -10.52 -4.52
CA ALA A 27 11.32 -10.43 -3.06
C ALA A 27 11.30 -8.95 -2.62
N VAL A 28 10.64 -8.70 -1.48
CA VAL A 28 10.70 -7.45 -0.73
C VAL A 28 11.36 -7.75 0.61
N GLU A 29 12.57 -7.27 0.76
CA GLU A 29 13.37 -7.47 1.97
C GLU A 29 12.82 -6.62 3.14
N ARG A 30 13.19 -7.00 4.36
CA ARG A 30 12.82 -6.23 5.55
C ARG A 30 13.45 -4.84 5.50
N GLY A 31 12.64 -3.81 5.70
CA GLY A 31 13.08 -2.43 5.70
C GLY A 31 13.43 -1.89 4.31
N SER A 32 13.15 -2.63 3.22
CA SER A 32 13.41 -2.13 1.86
C SER A 32 12.29 -1.24 1.34
N PHE A 33 12.65 -0.36 0.42
CA PHE A 33 11.73 0.40 -0.40
C PHE A 33 11.83 -0.09 -1.85
N VAL A 34 10.79 -0.77 -2.31
CA VAL A 34 10.68 -1.27 -3.67
C VAL A 34 9.67 -0.44 -4.44
N GLY A 35 10.11 0.14 -5.55
CA GLY A 35 9.26 0.82 -6.52
C GLY A 35 8.84 -0.14 -7.63
N LEU A 36 7.61 -0.03 -8.12
CA LEU A 36 7.10 -0.73 -9.28
C LEU A 36 6.54 0.28 -10.27
N ILE A 37 7.21 0.44 -11.42
CA ILE A 37 6.83 1.37 -12.47
C ILE A 37 6.39 0.66 -13.74
N GLY A 38 5.68 1.36 -14.60
CA GLY A 38 5.26 0.86 -15.92
C GLY A 38 4.01 1.56 -16.43
N PRO A 39 3.65 1.37 -17.71
CA PRO A 39 2.47 1.97 -18.30
C PRO A 39 1.16 1.53 -17.63
N SER A 40 0.09 2.28 -17.85
CA SER A 40 -1.26 1.86 -17.42
C SER A 40 -1.59 0.50 -18.06
N GLY A 41 -2.24 -0.37 -17.30
CA GLY A 41 -2.59 -1.72 -17.77
C GLY A 41 -1.45 -2.74 -17.74
N SER A 42 -0.22 -2.38 -17.35
CA SER A 42 0.91 -3.33 -17.31
C SER A 42 0.83 -4.41 -16.22
N GLY A 43 -0.18 -4.34 -15.32
CA GLY A 43 -0.40 -5.36 -14.28
C GLY A 43 0.11 -4.99 -12.88
N LYS A 44 0.64 -3.78 -12.65
CA LYS A 44 1.24 -3.33 -11.38
C LYS A 44 0.33 -3.50 -10.17
N SER A 45 -0.88 -2.94 -10.23
CA SER A 45 -1.88 -3.07 -9.15
C SER A 45 -2.28 -4.53 -8.94
N SER A 46 -2.38 -5.31 -10.02
CA SER A 46 -2.67 -6.75 -9.94
C SER A 46 -1.57 -7.51 -9.20
N LEU A 47 -0.31 -7.22 -9.50
CA LEU A 47 0.84 -7.79 -8.80
C LEU A 47 0.83 -7.38 -7.32
N MET A 48 0.59 -6.09 -7.01
CA MET A 48 0.46 -5.64 -5.63
C MET A 48 -0.68 -6.36 -4.89
N TYR A 49 -1.83 -6.61 -5.54
CA TYR A 49 -2.94 -7.35 -4.94
C TYR A 49 -2.60 -8.82 -4.66
N LEU A 50 -1.79 -9.45 -5.51
CA LEU A 50 -1.27 -10.80 -5.25
C LEU A 50 -0.33 -10.79 -4.03
N LEU A 51 0.66 -9.90 -4.01
CA LEU A 51 1.65 -9.77 -2.94
C LEU A 51 1.01 -9.44 -1.59
N SER A 52 -0.03 -8.62 -1.59
CA SER A 52 -0.75 -8.25 -0.36
C SER A 52 -1.82 -9.28 0.06
N GLY A 53 -2.01 -10.34 -0.73
CA GLY A 53 -3.04 -11.35 -0.47
C GLY A 53 -4.48 -10.84 -0.62
N LEU A 54 -4.69 -9.72 -1.31
CA LEU A 54 -6.02 -9.24 -1.70
C LEU A 54 -6.62 -10.08 -2.83
N LYS A 55 -5.75 -10.66 -3.68
CA LYS A 55 -6.12 -11.65 -4.68
C LYS A 55 -5.27 -12.90 -4.53
N ARG A 56 -5.82 -14.04 -4.95
CA ARG A 56 -5.06 -15.29 -5.06
C ARG A 56 -4.51 -15.43 -6.48
N PRO A 57 -3.29 -15.91 -6.66
CA PRO A 57 -2.75 -16.17 -7.99
C PRO A 57 -3.45 -17.39 -8.62
N ASN A 58 -3.46 -17.45 -9.95
CA ASN A 58 -3.84 -18.66 -10.70
C ASN A 58 -2.71 -19.70 -10.64
N ARG A 59 -1.45 -19.24 -10.61
CA ARG A 59 -0.25 -20.08 -10.51
C ARG A 59 0.82 -19.34 -9.70
N GLY A 60 1.73 -20.10 -9.10
CA GLY A 60 2.80 -19.59 -8.26
C GLY A 60 2.39 -19.45 -6.79
N ALA A 61 3.28 -18.94 -5.98
CA ALA A 61 3.11 -18.85 -4.54
C ALA A 61 3.57 -17.49 -4.01
N VAL A 62 2.91 -17.03 -2.95
CA VAL A 62 3.33 -15.85 -2.16
C VAL A 62 3.56 -16.29 -0.74
N SER A 63 4.67 -15.90 -0.14
CA SER A 63 4.94 -16.13 1.28
C SER A 63 5.32 -14.84 2.00
N PHE A 64 4.95 -14.75 3.26
CA PHE A 64 5.34 -13.69 4.17
C PHE A 64 5.90 -14.27 5.45
N GLU A 65 7.15 -13.90 5.81
CA GLU A 65 7.88 -14.42 6.98
C GLU A 65 7.80 -15.96 7.03
N ASP A 66 8.18 -16.61 5.91
CA ASP A 66 8.25 -18.06 5.70
C ASP A 66 6.90 -18.80 5.79
N ARG A 67 5.78 -18.06 5.77
CA ARG A 67 4.44 -18.63 5.72
C ARG A 67 3.83 -18.45 4.34
N ASP A 68 3.57 -19.55 3.66
CA ASP A 68 2.87 -19.54 2.38
C ASP A 68 1.40 -19.14 2.57
N TYR A 69 0.90 -18.24 1.71
CA TYR A 69 -0.51 -17.82 1.73
C TYR A 69 -1.46 -18.96 1.39
N ALA A 70 -1.02 -19.96 0.62
CA ALA A 70 -1.82 -21.13 0.31
C ALA A 70 -2.12 -21.98 1.55
N SER A 71 -1.25 -21.95 2.57
CA SER A 71 -1.45 -22.64 3.84
C SER A 71 -2.42 -21.91 4.79
N LEU A 72 -2.77 -20.65 4.47
CA LEU A 72 -3.64 -19.83 5.31
C LEU A 72 -5.10 -19.94 4.87
N SER A 73 -6.00 -20.11 5.84
CA SER A 73 -7.42 -19.93 5.61
C SER A 73 -7.74 -18.48 5.23
N GLY A 74 -8.92 -18.22 4.66
CA GLY A 74 -9.36 -16.85 4.36
C GLY A 74 -9.31 -15.93 5.59
N ALA A 75 -9.72 -16.43 6.76
CA ALA A 75 -9.63 -15.71 8.04
C ALA A 75 -8.17 -15.47 8.47
N GLY A 76 -7.29 -16.45 8.25
CA GLY A 76 -5.85 -16.33 8.51
C GLY A 76 -5.20 -15.24 7.65
N LEU A 77 -5.50 -15.21 6.36
CA LEU A 77 -4.99 -14.20 5.44
C LEU A 77 -5.57 -12.81 5.73
N MET A 78 -6.84 -12.72 6.12
CA MET A 78 -7.45 -11.46 6.58
C MET A 78 -6.75 -10.95 7.86
N ARG A 79 -6.45 -11.82 8.82
CA ARG A 79 -5.72 -11.48 10.05
C ARG A 79 -4.31 -10.99 9.73
N LEU A 80 -3.61 -11.66 8.81
CA LEU A 80 -2.28 -11.25 8.35
C LEU A 80 -2.33 -9.81 7.79
N ARG A 81 -3.24 -9.53 6.85
CA ARG A 81 -3.41 -8.19 6.29
C ARG A 81 -3.68 -7.15 7.37
N ARG A 82 -4.63 -7.43 8.26
CA ARG A 82 -5.03 -6.49 9.33
C ARG A 82 -3.89 -6.12 10.27
N HIS A 83 -2.98 -7.07 10.56
CA HIS A 83 -1.95 -6.86 11.57
C HIS A 83 -0.59 -6.46 11.01
N ARG A 84 -0.30 -6.83 9.75
CA ARG A 84 1.04 -6.73 9.20
C ARG A 84 1.13 -5.81 7.98
N PHE A 85 0.01 -5.46 7.33
CA PHE A 85 0.01 -4.72 6.09
C PHE A 85 -0.75 -3.41 6.21
N GLY A 86 -0.13 -2.31 5.74
CA GLY A 86 -0.78 -1.03 5.53
C GLY A 86 -1.12 -0.85 4.06
N PHE A 87 -2.25 -0.19 3.77
CA PHE A 87 -2.71 0.04 2.40
C PHE A 87 -2.98 1.51 2.15
N VAL A 88 -2.34 2.05 1.11
CA VAL A 88 -2.64 3.35 0.52
C VAL A 88 -3.09 3.10 -0.91
N PHE A 89 -4.32 3.45 -1.23
CA PHE A 89 -4.87 3.29 -2.57
C PHE A 89 -4.94 4.63 -3.28
N GLN A 90 -5.03 4.63 -4.60
CA GLN A 90 -5.28 5.81 -5.42
C GLN A 90 -6.55 6.53 -4.97
N GLN A 91 -7.63 5.79 -4.70
CA GLN A 91 -8.82 6.31 -4.01
C GLN A 91 -8.63 6.17 -2.51
N HIS A 92 -8.85 7.25 -1.77
CA HIS A 92 -8.57 7.31 -0.32
C HIS A 92 -9.54 6.48 0.54
N PHE A 93 -10.72 6.10 0.03
CA PHE A 93 -11.71 5.26 0.74
C PHE A 93 -11.92 5.67 2.20
N LEU A 94 -12.12 6.97 2.45
CA LEU A 94 -12.46 7.46 3.78
C LEU A 94 -13.94 7.26 4.07
N VAL A 95 -14.25 7.02 5.33
CA VAL A 95 -15.64 6.91 5.81
C VAL A 95 -16.18 8.32 6.01
N ASN A 96 -17.16 8.73 5.23
CA ASN A 96 -17.60 10.12 5.10
C ASN A 96 -18.17 10.75 6.39
N TYR A 97 -18.76 9.94 7.28
CA TYR A 97 -19.34 10.41 8.56
C TYR A 97 -18.34 10.42 9.72
N LEU A 98 -17.13 9.85 9.53
CA LEU A 98 -16.06 9.88 10.52
C LEU A 98 -15.15 11.10 10.30
N SER A 99 -14.61 11.64 11.40
CA SER A 99 -13.58 12.67 11.38
C SER A 99 -12.24 12.14 10.83
N ALA A 100 -11.25 13.01 10.61
CA ALA A 100 -9.92 12.61 10.14
C ALA A 100 -9.25 11.63 11.13
N VAL A 101 -9.26 11.94 12.42
CA VAL A 101 -8.66 11.04 13.43
C VAL A 101 -9.42 9.73 13.55
N GLU A 102 -10.74 9.74 13.48
CA GLU A 102 -11.55 8.51 13.49
C GLU A 102 -11.29 7.66 12.24
N ASN A 103 -11.12 8.26 11.06
CA ASN A 103 -10.72 7.56 9.84
C ASN A 103 -9.35 6.89 10.00
N VAL A 104 -8.38 7.56 10.62
CA VAL A 104 -7.09 6.94 10.93
C VAL A 104 -7.28 5.76 11.89
N MET A 105 -8.11 5.90 12.92
CA MET A 105 -8.40 4.85 13.89
C MET A 105 -9.14 3.63 13.32
N VAL A 106 -9.75 3.73 12.12
CA VAL A 106 -10.28 2.56 11.39
C VAL A 106 -9.17 1.55 11.09
N GLY A 107 -7.95 2.03 10.78
CA GLY A 107 -6.78 1.19 10.54
C GLY A 107 -6.17 0.56 11.80
N ALA A 108 -6.56 0.99 12.98
CA ALA A 108 -6.00 0.52 14.24
C ALA A 108 -6.41 -0.92 14.56
N VAL A 109 -5.44 -1.75 14.95
CA VAL A 109 -5.70 -3.11 15.44
C VAL A 109 -6.22 -3.08 16.88
N LYS A 110 -5.62 -2.24 17.72
CA LYS A 110 -6.06 -1.97 19.10
C LYS A 110 -6.59 -0.54 19.18
N ARG A 111 -7.69 -0.35 19.89
CA ARG A 111 -8.30 0.97 20.12
C ARG A 111 -8.12 1.34 21.57
N ASN A 112 -6.96 1.92 21.89
CA ASN A 112 -6.61 2.42 23.21
C ASN A 112 -6.10 3.87 23.12
N HIS A 113 -5.80 4.46 24.25
CA HIS A 113 -5.31 5.83 24.36
C HIS A 113 -4.01 6.06 23.57
N ASP A 114 -3.06 5.12 23.65
CA ASP A 114 -1.76 5.24 22.98
C ASP A 114 -1.91 5.24 21.47
N THR A 115 -2.80 4.38 20.94
CA THR A 115 -3.08 4.33 19.50
C THR A 115 -3.79 5.60 19.04
N ALA A 116 -4.69 6.16 19.85
CA ALA A 116 -5.36 7.43 19.55
C ALA A 116 -4.37 8.61 19.55
N ALA A 117 -3.45 8.65 20.51
CA ALA A 117 -2.38 9.64 20.55
C ALA A 117 -1.46 9.53 19.33
N TYR A 118 -1.10 8.32 18.95
CA TYR A 118 -0.30 8.07 17.74
C TYR A 118 -1.04 8.44 16.45
N ALA A 119 -2.33 8.18 16.35
CA ALA A 119 -3.14 8.63 15.21
C ALA A 119 -3.13 10.15 15.05
N GLN A 120 -3.26 10.89 16.15
CA GLN A 120 -3.15 12.35 16.14
C GLN A 120 -1.74 12.81 15.74
N GLU A 121 -0.71 12.15 16.25
CA GLU A 121 0.68 12.45 15.89
C GLU A 121 0.94 12.23 14.39
N LEU A 122 0.47 11.14 13.81
CA LEU A 122 0.54 10.90 12.37
C LEU A 122 -0.15 12.01 11.58
N LEU A 123 -1.33 12.45 12.01
CA LEU A 123 -2.03 13.56 11.35
C LEU A 123 -1.27 14.89 11.46
N ARG A 124 -0.59 15.16 12.57
CA ARG A 124 0.27 16.36 12.71
C ARG A 124 1.46 16.28 11.74
N ARG A 125 2.11 15.11 11.63
CA ARG A 125 3.23 14.90 10.70
C ARG A 125 2.87 15.10 9.24
N VAL A 126 1.62 14.87 8.86
CA VAL A 126 1.12 15.16 7.50
C VAL A 126 0.49 16.56 7.37
N GLY A 127 0.75 17.46 8.31
CA GLY A 127 0.25 18.83 8.25
C GLY A 127 -1.26 18.98 8.49
N LEU A 128 -1.90 18.04 9.20
CA LEU A 128 -3.34 18.04 9.50
C LEU A 128 -3.65 18.15 11.00
N GLY A 129 -2.72 18.72 11.76
CA GLY A 129 -2.88 18.86 13.22
C GLY A 129 -4.06 19.73 13.65
N ASP A 130 -4.43 20.73 12.86
CA ASP A 130 -5.59 21.62 13.04
C ASP A 130 -6.90 21.04 12.48
N LYS A 131 -6.84 19.88 11.79
CA LYS A 131 -7.97 19.27 11.07
C LYS A 131 -8.40 17.91 11.59
N LEU A 132 -7.98 17.56 12.80
CA LEU A 132 -8.26 16.25 13.42
C LEU A 132 -9.73 15.88 13.42
N GLN A 133 -10.62 16.88 13.67
CA GLN A 133 -12.06 16.69 13.76
C GLN A 133 -12.80 16.96 12.45
N LYS A 134 -12.09 17.36 11.38
CA LYS A 134 -12.72 17.59 10.08
C LYS A 134 -13.15 16.27 9.44
N ARG A 135 -14.32 16.29 8.79
CA ARG A 135 -14.83 15.16 8.01
C ARG A 135 -14.33 15.20 6.57
N PRO A 136 -14.33 14.08 5.82
CA PRO A 136 -13.79 14.03 4.47
C PRO A 136 -14.31 15.09 3.50
N TYR A 137 -15.58 15.48 3.60
CA TYR A 137 -16.17 16.52 2.76
C TYR A 137 -15.66 17.95 3.08
N GLN A 138 -14.99 18.14 4.22
CA GLN A 138 -14.37 19.40 4.64
C GLN A 138 -12.86 19.44 4.33
N LEU A 139 -12.34 18.38 3.74
CA LEU A 139 -10.93 18.21 3.39
C LEU A 139 -10.75 18.25 1.87
N SER A 140 -9.65 18.85 1.41
CA SER A 140 -9.22 18.76 0.02
C SER A 140 -8.88 17.31 -0.38
N ILE A 141 -8.73 17.03 -1.67
CA ILE A 141 -8.34 15.71 -2.15
C ILE A 141 -6.99 15.30 -1.55
N GLY A 142 -6.00 16.21 -1.55
CA GLY A 142 -4.68 15.95 -0.98
C GLY A 142 -4.73 15.70 0.54
N GLU A 143 -5.54 16.45 1.27
CA GLU A 143 -5.73 16.22 2.71
C GLU A 143 -6.37 14.86 2.99
N ARG A 144 -7.36 14.46 2.20
CA ARG A 144 -7.97 13.11 2.30
C ARG A 144 -6.94 12.02 2.04
N GLN A 145 -6.05 12.21 1.07
CA GLN A 145 -4.99 11.25 0.79
C GLN A 145 -4.00 11.16 1.97
N ARG A 146 -3.62 12.29 2.56
CA ARG A 146 -2.76 12.30 3.77
C ARG A 146 -3.42 11.59 4.96
N VAL A 147 -4.73 11.73 5.15
CA VAL A 147 -5.48 10.94 6.15
C VAL A 147 -5.42 9.44 5.83
N ALA A 148 -5.56 9.05 4.55
CA ALA A 148 -5.46 7.64 4.15
C ALA A 148 -4.06 7.06 4.39
N VAL A 149 -3.01 7.85 4.18
CA VAL A 149 -1.62 7.46 4.52
C VAL A 149 -1.46 7.27 6.03
N ALA A 150 -1.91 8.23 6.84
CA ALA A 150 -1.87 8.11 8.29
C ALA A 150 -2.64 6.86 8.78
N ARG A 151 -3.81 6.56 8.18
CA ARG A 151 -4.57 5.34 8.44
C ARG A 151 -3.78 4.06 8.14
N ALA A 152 -3.03 4.05 7.05
CA ALA A 152 -2.21 2.90 6.68
C ALA A 152 -1.07 2.63 7.67
N LEU A 153 -0.60 3.65 8.38
CA LEU A 153 0.56 3.58 9.28
C LEU A 153 0.21 3.37 10.76
N VAL A 154 -1.04 3.62 11.17
CA VAL A 154 -1.43 3.70 12.59
C VAL A 154 -1.20 2.42 13.39
N HIS A 155 -1.26 1.27 12.76
CA HIS A 155 -1.00 -0.03 13.39
C HIS A 155 0.45 -0.52 13.23
N ARG A 156 1.35 0.35 12.71
CA ARG A 156 2.78 0.05 12.50
C ARG A 156 2.99 -1.21 11.66
N PRO A 157 2.55 -1.22 10.41
CA PRO A 157 2.61 -2.39 9.54
C PRO A 157 4.05 -2.81 9.22
N ALA A 158 4.26 -4.10 8.98
CA ALA A 158 5.55 -4.61 8.52
C ALA A 158 5.80 -4.31 7.03
N VAL A 159 4.73 -4.18 6.24
CA VAL A 159 4.79 -3.77 4.83
C VAL A 159 3.69 -2.75 4.54
N VAL A 160 4.03 -1.66 3.88
CA VAL A 160 3.08 -0.72 3.32
C VAL A 160 3.00 -0.94 1.81
N PHE A 161 1.81 -1.21 1.32
CA PHE A 161 1.47 -1.27 -0.09
C PHE A 161 0.80 0.04 -0.50
N ALA A 162 1.41 0.77 -1.43
CA ALA A 162 0.89 2.04 -1.92
C ALA A 162 0.68 1.96 -3.44
N ASP A 163 -0.59 2.06 -3.86
CA ASP A 163 -0.99 2.05 -5.27
C ASP A 163 -1.31 3.47 -5.72
N GLU A 164 -0.45 4.04 -6.54
CA GLU A 164 -0.54 5.41 -7.06
C GLU A 164 -0.87 6.44 -5.95
N PRO A 165 -0.08 6.48 -4.85
CA PRO A 165 -0.44 7.25 -3.65
C PRO A 165 -0.49 8.76 -3.86
N THR A 166 0.02 9.25 -5.00
CA THR A 166 0.14 10.67 -5.33
C THR A 166 -0.62 11.08 -6.59
N ALA A 167 -1.33 10.16 -7.26
CA ALA A 167 -1.94 10.40 -8.58
C ALA A 167 -2.97 11.55 -8.62
N SER A 168 -3.55 11.93 -7.49
CA SER A 168 -4.54 13.02 -7.38
C SER A 168 -3.99 14.24 -6.64
N LEU A 169 -2.66 14.35 -6.50
CA LEU A 169 -2.01 15.40 -5.73
C LEU A 169 -1.20 16.31 -6.64
N ASP A 170 -1.05 17.58 -6.24
CA ASP A 170 -0.01 18.43 -6.77
C ASP A 170 1.38 17.90 -6.35
N GLN A 171 2.40 18.33 -7.08
CA GLN A 171 3.76 17.81 -6.90
C GLN A 171 4.29 18.01 -5.47
N ALA A 172 4.05 19.16 -4.85
CA ALA A 172 4.53 19.46 -3.49
C ALA A 172 3.88 18.52 -2.46
N THR A 173 2.55 18.39 -2.51
CA THR A 173 1.78 17.48 -1.64
C THR A 173 2.16 16.00 -1.91
N GLY A 174 2.42 15.63 -3.16
CA GLY A 174 2.88 14.30 -3.54
C GLY A 174 4.21 13.95 -2.86
N HIS A 175 5.17 14.87 -2.91
CA HIS A 175 6.45 14.70 -2.20
C HIS A 175 6.31 14.57 -0.68
N GLU A 176 5.40 15.33 -0.05
CA GLU A 176 5.13 15.18 1.39
C GLU A 176 4.64 13.77 1.74
N VAL A 177 3.74 13.20 0.94
CA VAL A 177 3.23 11.84 1.12
C VAL A 177 4.33 10.80 0.99
N VAL A 178 5.17 10.90 -0.05
CA VAL A 178 6.28 9.96 -0.26
C VAL A 178 7.31 10.09 0.86
N ASN A 179 7.64 11.32 1.27
CA ASN A 179 8.58 11.56 2.37
C ASN A 179 8.08 10.95 3.67
N LEU A 180 6.77 11.05 3.99
CA LEU A 180 6.22 10.42 5.17
C LEU A 180 6.37 8.88 5.14
N LEU A 181 6.10 8.26 3.99
CA LEU A 181 6.27 6.82 3.83
C LEU A 181 7.76 6.43 3.97
N ALA A 182 8.66 7.19 3.37
CA ALA A 182 10.10 6.98 3.47
C ALA A 182 10.60 7.19 4.92
N ASP A 183 10.09 8.18 5.64
CA ASP A 183 10.42 8.42 7.05
C ASP A 183 9.93 7.27 7.94
N TYR A 184 8.72 6.77 7.67
CA TYR A 184 8.20 5.59 8.36
C TYR A 184 9.15 4.41 8.21
N ARG A 185 9.62 4.13 6.99
CA ARG A 185 10.62 3.09 6.72
C ARG A 185 11.94 3.35 7.48
N ARG A 186 12.51 4.57 7.34
CA ARG A 186 13.79 4.96 7.97
C ARG A 186 13.76 4.83 9.49
N SER A 187 12.63 5.08 10.11
CA SER A 187 12.45 4.90 11.56
C SER A 187 12.30 3.43 12.01
N GLY A 188 12.57 2.47 11.13
CA GLY A 188 12.43 1.04 11.43
C GLY A 188 10.99 0.53 11.39
N GLY A 189 10.06 1.30 10.80
CA GLY A 189 8.63 0.99 10.79
C GLY A 189 8.23 -0.18 9.89
N GLY A 190 8.95 -0.45 8.81
CA GLY A 190 8.59 -1.54 7.89
C GLY A 190 9.15 -1.34 6.49
N SER A 191 8.72 -2.19 5.56
CA SER A 191 9.09 -2.12 4.14
C SER A 191 8.02 -1.37 3.34
N LEU A 192 8.40 -0.81 2.20
CA LEU A 192 7.49 -0.14 1.27
C LEU A 192 7.47 -0.87 -0.08
N LEU A 193 6.28 -1.08 -0.63
CA LEU A 193 6.07 -1.36 -2.04
C LEU A 193 5.19 -0.25 -2.62
N VAL A 194 5.76 0.56 -3.48
CA VAL A 194 5.07 1.69 -4.11
C VAL A 194 4.90 1.42 -5.59
N VAL A 195 3.66 1.42 -6.04
CA VAL A 195 3.27 1.35 -7.45
C VAL A 195 3.00 2.77 -7.93
N THR A 196 3.68 3.18 -9.00
CA THR A 196 3.45 4.50 -9.59
C THR A 196 3.85 4.51 -11.07
N HIS A 197 3.32 5.48 -11.82
CA HIS A 197 3.80 5.81 -13.16
C HIS A 197 4.78 7.01 -13.15
N ASP A 198 4.97 7.67 -12.01
CA ASP A 198 5.90 8.79 -11.83
C ASP A 198 7.20 8.33 -11.15
N PRO A 199 8.33 8.24 -11.90
CA PRO A 199 9.62 7.84 -11.34
C PRO A 199 10.14 8.79 -10.26
N ALA A 200 9.75 10.07 -10.25
CA ALA A 200 10.18 11.04 -9.24
C ALA A 200 9.71 10.65 -7.83
N MET A 201 8.58 9.92 -7.74
CA MET A 201 8.04 9.41 -6.48
C MET A 201 8.84 8.22 -5.91
N LEU A 202 9.80 7.67 -6.65
CA LEU A 202 10.64 6.57 -6.23
C LEU A 202 12.05 7.01 -5.83
N THR A 203 12.25 8.31 -5.64
CA THR A 203 13.53 8.83 -5.13
C THR A 203 13.84 8.21 -3.77
N GLY A 204 15.01 7.57 -3.64
CA GLY A 204 15.40 6.84 -2.43
C GLY A 204 14.86 5.41 -2.34
N ALA A 205 14.24 4.87 -3.41
CA ALA A 205 13.96 3.44 -3.50
C ALA A 205 15.26 2.63 -3.61
N ASP A 206 15.33 1.52 -2.86
CA ASP A 206 16.49 0.62 -2.91
C ASP A 206 16.49 -0.18 -4.22
N ARG A 207 15.30 -0.41 -4.77
CA ARG A 207 15.10 -1.15 -6.01
C ARG A 207 13.88 -0.63 -6.76
N VAL A 208 14.02 -0.41 -8.06
CA VAL A 208 12.91 -0.07 -8.95
C VAL A 208 12.74 -1.18 -9.98
N LEU A 209 11.54 -1.74 -10.03
CA LEU A 209 11.15 -2.78 -10.98
C LEU A 209 10.29 -2.17 -12.06
N GLN A 210 10.59 -2.45 -13.31
CA GLN A 210 9.77 -2.03 -14.43
C GLN A 210 8.85 -3.17 -14.85
N MET A 211 7.55 -2.90 -14.91
CA MET A 211 6.55 -3.88 -15.34
C MET A 211 5.96 -3.51 -16.69
N ARG A 212 5.94 -4.48 -17.60
CA ARG A 212 5.35 -4.36 -18.93
C ARG A 212 4.65 -5.66 -19.31
N ASP A 213 3.44 -5.57 -19.83
CA ASP A 213 2.64 -6.71 -20.33
C ASP A 213 2.60 -7.90 -19.36
N GLY A 214 2.36 -7.59 -18.06
CA GLY A 214 2.26 -8.61 -17.01
C GLY A 214 3.60 -9.15 -16.48
N ARG A 215 4.76 -8.72 -17.02
CA ARG A 215 6.09 -9.22 -16.67
C ARG A 215 6.98 -8.11 -16.09
N ILE A 216 7.94 -8.50 -15.26
CA ILE A 216 9.02 -7.60 -14.86
C ILE A 216 10.06 -7.60 -15.97
N ALA A 217 10.36 -6.41 -16.50
CA ALA A 217 11.45 -6.25 -17.47
C ALA A 217 12.79 -6.50 -16.78
N ALA A 218 13.68 -7.18 -17.47
CA ALA A 218 15.03 -7.47 -17.02
C ALA A 218 15.89 -6.20 -16.97
#